data_13b84ced01cdf95a61aa296d3cab4259
#
_entry.id   13b84ced01cdf95a61aa296d3cab4259
#
_cell.length_a   1.000
_cell.length_b   1.000
_cell.length_c   1.000
_cell.angle_alpha   90.00
_cell.angle_beta   90.00
_cell.angle_gamma   90.00
#
_symmetry.space_group_name_H-M   'P 1'
#
loop_
_entity.id
_entity.type
_entity.pdbx_description
1 polymer ?
#
loop_
_entity_poly.entity_id
_entity_poly.type
_entity_poly.pdbx_seq_one_letter_code
_entity_poly.pdbx_strand_id
1 'polypeptide(L)'
;MRFALPENAIGSNELADCIPVIMAGILAVYGLVVSIMIANTLRPETHLFTAFVHLGAGIAVGLASLGAGFAIGITGDAGVRGSSQQPRLYVGMMLIQIFSEVLGESSGPVHSPSDMGLDEEYKRNMLR
;
A
#
# COMPACT_ATOMS: atom_id res chain seq x y z
N MET A 1 27.05 -12.94 -30.39
CA MET A 1 25.95 -13.91 -30.43
C MET A 1 24.66 -13.14 -30.15
N ARG A 2 23.93 -12.74 -31.19
CA ARG A 2 22.64 -12.07 -31.04
C ARG A 2 21.60 -13.16 -30.68
N PHE A 3 21.14 -13.17 -29.46
CA PHE A 3 19.91 -13.88 -29.11
C PHE A 3 18.75 -13.13 -29.80
N ALA A 4 18.30 -13.62 -30.92
CA ALA A 4 17.04 -13.20 -31.52
C ALA A 4 15.94 -13.71 -30.60
N LEU A 5 15.43 -12.85 -29.71
CA LEU A 5 14.20 -13.12 -28.97
C LEU A 5 13.06 -13.23 -29.99
N PRO A 6 12.20 -14.26 -29.89
CA PRO A 6 11.04 -14.35 -30.77
C PRO A 6 10.17 -13.12 -30.56
N GLU A 7 9.69 -12.57 -31.66
CA GLU A 7 8.92 -11.31 -31.73
C GLU A 7 7.71 -11.30 -30.76
N ASN A 8 7.17 -12.46 -30.44
CA ASN A 8 6.08 -12.64 -29.48
C ASN A 8 6.53 -12.55 -27.99
N ALA A 9 7.81 -12.64 -27.70
CA ALA A 9 8.33 -12.52 -26.34
C ALA A 9 8.55 -11.07 -25.90
N ILE A 10 8.67 -10.16 -26.86
CA ILE A 10 8.93 -8.73 -26.59
C ILE A 10 7.71 -8.07 -25.94
N GLY A 11 6.51 -8.31 -26.45
CA GLY A 11 5.29 -7.72 -25.89
C GLY A 11 4.91 -8.21 -24.51
N SER A 12 5.19 -9.50 -24.19
CA SER A 12 4.90 -10.05 -22.87
C SER A 12 5.89 -9.58 -21.80
N ASN A 13 7.14 -9.31 -22.18
CA ASN A 13 8.17 -8.83 -21.27
C ASN A 13 7.97 -7.35 -20.91
N GLU A 14 7.57 -6.52 -21.87
CA GLU A 14 7.27 -5.11 -21.62
C GLU A 14 6.11 -4.92 -20.65
N LEU A 15 5.06 -5.74 -20.75
CA LEU A 15 3.95 -5.71 -19.82
C LEU A 15 4.36 -6.19 -18.42
N ALA A 16 5.25 -7.19 -18.34
CA ALA A 16 5.78 -7.68 -17.06
C ALA A 16 6.59 -6.60 -16.34
N ASP A 17 7.36 -5.82 -17.07
CA ASP A 17 8.19 -4.75 -16.52
C ASP A 17 7.36 -3.59 -15.94
N CYS A 18 6.13 -3.40 -16.45
CA CYS A 18 5.23 -2.34 -15.98
C CYS A 18 4.48 -2.69 -14.68
N ILE A 19 4.35 -3.95 -14.32
CA ILE A 19 3.55 -4.37 -13.16
C ILE A 19 4.05 -3.80 -11.83
N PRO A 20 5.34 -3.83 -11.48
CA PRO A 20 5.83 -3.24 -10.24
C PRO A 20 5.50 -1.75 -10.13
N VAL A 21 5.53 -1.03 -11.24
CA VAL A 21 5.22 0.41 -11.30
C VAL A 21 3.74 0.66 -11.02
N ILE A 22 2.85 -0.15 -11.58
CA ILE A 22 1.40 -0.05 -11.33
C ILE A 22 1.10 -0.34 -9.87
N MET A 23 1.71 -1.37 -9.28
CA MET A 23 1.53 -1.71 -7.86
C MET A 23 2.02 -0.57 -6.95
N ALA A 24 3.15 0.04 -7.24
CA ALA A 24 3.61 1.22 -6.51
C ALA A 24 2.64 2.39 -6.61
N GLY A 25 1.98 2.57 -7.76
CA GLY A 25 0.93 3.57 -7.97
C GLY A 25 -0.27 3.36 -7.06
N ILE A 26 -0.70 2.13 -6.85
CA ILE A 26 -1.82 1.79 -5.96
C ILE A 26 -1.50 2.17 -4.52
N LEU A 27 -0.28 1.92 -4.03
CA LEU A 27 0.15 2.36 -2.70
C LEU A 27 0.07 3.89 -2.52
N ALA A 28 0.43 4.65 -3.55
CA ALA A 28 0.32 6.10 -3.53
C ALA A 28 -1.14 6.57 -3.43
N VAL A 29 -2.06 5.92 -4.17
CA VAL A 29 -3.50 6.20 -4.10
C VAL A 29 -4.05 5.88 -2.71
N TYR A 30 -3.63 4.77 -2.11
CA TYR A 30 -4.04 4.42 -0.74
C TYR A 30 -3.62 5.49 0.28
N GLY A 31 -2.37 5.95 0.22
CA GLY A 31 -1.89 7.05 1.06
C GLY A 31 -2.68 8.35 0.87
N LEU A 32 -3.08 8.65 -0.37
CA LEU A 32 -3.93 9.80 -0.67
C LEU A 32 -5.31 9.67 -0.02
N VAL A 33 -5.95 8.52 -0.12
CA VAL A 33 -7.28 8.26 0.48
C VAL A 33 -7.23 8.45 2.00
N VAL A 34 -6.22 7.90 2.66
CA VAL A 34 -6.05 8.06 4.11
C VAL A 34 -5.83 9.52 4.48
N SER A 35 -5.03 10.26 3.72
CA SER A 35 -4.80 11.70 3.93
C SER A 35 -6.09 12.50 3.82
N ILE A 36 -6.95 12.20 2.84
CA ILE A 36 -8.25 12.85 2.67
C ILE A 36 -9.19 12.52 3.84
N MET A 37 -9.21 11.27 4.30
CA MET A 37 -10.03 10.86 5.44
C MET A 37 -9.63 11.62 6.70
N ILE A 38 -8.34 11.75 6.97
CA ILE A 38 -7.81 12.52 8.10
C ILE A 38 -8.18 14.00 7.95
N ALA A 39 -7.99 14.59 6.76
CA ALA A 39 -8.30 15.99 6.50
C ALA A 39 -9.78 16.33 6.73
N ASN A 40 -10.70 15.44 6.36
CA ASN A 40 -12.13 15.61 6.59
C ASN A 40 -12.53 15.55 8.07
N THR A 41 -11.71 14.94 8.90
CA THR A 41 -11.97 14.82 10.35
C THR A 41 -11.38 15.98 11.14
N LEU A 42 -10.44 16.73 10.56
CA LEU A 42 -9.83 17.88 11.20
C LEU A 42 -10.83 19.04 11.34
N ARG A 43 -11.06 19.50 12.57
CA ARG A 43 -11.87 20.67 12.90
C ARG A 43 -11.01 21.73 13.58
N PRO A 44 -11.38 23.03 13.51
CA PRO A 44 -10.62 24.10 14.14
C PRO A 44 -10.45 23.94 15.66
N GLU A 45 -11.36 23.21 16.29
CA GLU A 45 -11.38 22.91 17.73
C GLU A 45 -10.91 21.50 18.06
N THR A 46 -9.99 20.93 17.26
CA THR A 46 -9.48 19.59 17.48
C THR A 46 -8.65 19.53 18.75
N HIS A 47 -9.03 18.69 19.70
CA HIS A 47 -8.28 18.45 20.93
C HIS A 47 -6.90 17.87 20.63
N LEU A 48 -5.91 18.23 21.41
CA LEU A 48 -4.51 17.79 21.25
C LEU A 48 -4.38 16.26 21.15
N PHE A 49 -5.17 15.54 21.93
CA PHE A 49 -5.20 14.07 21.91
C PHE A 49 -5.59 13.51 20.53
N THR A 50 -6.64 14.07 19.92
CA THR A 50 -7.11 13.67 18.59
C THR A 50 -6.04 13.94 17.53
N ALA A 51 -5.33 15.06 17.63
CA ALA A 51 -4.23 15.39 16.72
C ALA A 51 -3.10 14.36 16.81
N PHE A 52 -2.74 13.90 18.00
CA PHE A 52 -1.74 12.84 18.17
C PHE A 52 -2.20 11.48 17.63
N VAL A 53 -3.47 11.14 17.78
CA VAL A 53 -4.04 9.92 17.20
C VAL A 53 -3.98 9.95 15.67
N HIS A 54 -4.32 11.09 15.05
CA HIS A 54 -4.20 11.24 13.60
C HIS A 54 -2.75 11.16 13.12
N LEU A 55 -1.82 11.74 13.86
CA LEU A 55 -0.39 11.63 13.57
C LEU A 55 0.07 10.16 13.66
N GLY A 56 -0.33 9.45 14.69
CA GLY A 56 -0.04 8.03 14.87
C GLY A 56 -0.58 7.16 13.73
N ALA A 57 -1.82 7.42 13.31
CA ALA A 57 -2.43 6.74 12.17
C ALA A 57 -1.65 7.01 10.86
N GLY A 58 -1.25 8.25 10.62
CA GLY A 58 -0.44 8.61 9.45
C GLY A 58 0.92 7.92 9.43
N ILE A 59 1.60 7.86 10.59
CA ILE A 59 2.89 7.16 10.72
C ILE A 59 2.72 5.65 10.50
N ALA A 60 1.69 5.04 11.07
CA ALA A 60 1.42 3.61 10.92
C ALA A 60 1.19 3.23 9.44
N VAL A 61 0.35 3.99 8.74
CA VAL A 61 0.10 3.79 7.30
C VAL A 61 1.36 4.05 6.48
N GLY A 62 2.13 5.08 6.81
CA GLY A 62 3.39 5.39 6.13
C GLY A 62 4.43 4.29 6.27
N LEU A 63 4.59 3.72 7.46
CA LEU A 63 5.52 2.60 7.70
C LEU A 63 5.05 1.31 7.01
N ALA A 64 3.74 1.02 7.04
CA ALA A 64 3.17 -0.12 6.33
C ALA A 64 3.39 0.00 4.82
N SER A 65 3.12 1.17 4.25
CA SER A 65 3.33 1.44 2.82
C SER A 65 4.81 1.37 2.42
N LEU A 66 5.71 1.79 3.31
CA LEU A 66 7.15 1.68 3.09
C LEU A 66 7.60 0.22 3.05
N GLY A 67 7.11 -0.61 3.97
CA GLY A 67 7.38 -2.06 3.98
C GLY A 67 6.82 -2.76 2.74
N ALA A 68 5.59 -2.45 2.35
CA ALA A 68 4.97 -2.98 1.14
C ALA A 68 5.72 -2.54 -0.12
N GLY A 69 6.13 -1.28 -0.23
CA GLY A 69 6.92 -0.77 -1.34
C GLY A 69 8.28 -1.45 -1.47
N PHE A 70 8.94 -1.71 -0.35
CA PHE A 70 10.21 -2.44 -0.32
C PHE A 70 10.03 -3.89 -0.80
N ALA A 71 9.00 -4.57 -0.33
CA ALA A 71 8.67 -5.93 -0.76
C ALA A 71 8.34 -5.98 -2.27
N ILE A 72 7.55 -5.04 -2.78
CA ILE A 72 7.22 -4.93 -4.22
C ILE A 72 8.48 -4.67 -5.04
N GLY A 73 9.39 -3.84 -4.57
CA GLY A 73 10.65 -3.56 -5.25
C GLY A 73 11.53 -4.81 -5.40
N ILE A 74 11.72 -5.57 -4.33
CA ILE A 74 12.54 -6.80 -4.36
C ILE A 74 11.87 -7.88 -5.21
N THR A 75 10.59 -8.15 -4.99
CA THR A 75 9.86 -9.18 -5.75
C THR A 75 9.69 -8.79 -7.20
N GLY A 76 9.52 -7.50 -7.49
CA GLY A 76 9.45 -6.97 -8.84
C GLY A 76 10.75 -7.18 -9.63
N ASP A 77 11.90 -6.83 -9.05
CA ASP A 77 13.20 -7.05 -9.69
C ASP A 77 13.47 -8.54 -9.96
N ALA A 78 13.24 -9.39 -8.97
CA ALA A 78 13.39 -10.83 -9.13
C ALA A 78 12.41 -11.41 -10.15
N GLY A 79 11.18 -10.92 -10.17
CA GLY A 79 10.13 -11.37 -11.09
C GLY A 79 10.39 -10.98 -12.53
N VAL A 80 10.83 -9.77 -12.79
CA VAL A 80 11.19 -9.28 -14.13
C VAL A 80 12.34 -10.11 -14.69
N ARG A 81 13.37 -10.34 -13.91
CA ARG A 81 14.51 -11.20 -14.31
C ARG A 81 14.10 -12.65 -14.53
N GLY A 82 13.23 -13.19 -13.69
CA GLY A 82 12.72 -14.55 -13.85
C GLY A 82 11.81 -14.70 -15.06
N SER A 83 10.96 -13.72 -15.34
CA SER A 83 10.05 -13.69 -16.49
C SER A 83 10.79 -13.67 -17.83
N SER A 84 11.95 -13.00 -17.88
CA SER A 84 12.79 -12.99 -19.08
C SER A 84 13.36 -14.36 -19.42
N GLN A 85 13.53 -15.23 -18.42
CA GLN A 85 14.02 -16.62 -18.59
C GLN A 85 12.88 -17.61 -18.83
N GLN A 86 11.75 -17.43 -18.13
CA GLN A 86 10.57 -18.30 -18.27
C GLN A 86 9.28 -17.49 -18.18
N PRO A 87 8.54 -17.32 -19.30
CA PRO A 87 7.28 -16.54 -19.34
C PRO A 87 6.19 -17.07 -18.39
N ARG A 88 6.25 -18.34 -17.99
CA ARG A 88 5.29 -18.96 -17.05
C ARG A 88 5.40 -18.41 -15.62
N LEU A 89 6.54 -17.83 -15.26
CA LEU A 89 6.75 -17.21 -13.95
C LEU A 89 5.99 -15.88 -13.78
N TYR A 90 5.52 -15.29 -14.87
CA TYR A 90 4.77 -14.05 -14.88
C TYR A 90 3.54 -14.08 -13.97
N VAL A 91 2.72 -15.14 -14.07
CA VAL A 91 1.52 -15.29 -13.25
C VAL A 91 1.85 -15.45 -11.77
N GLY A 92 2.89 -16.22 -11.44
CA GLY A 92 3.37 -16.37 -10.07
C GLY A 92 3.86 -15.06 -9.47
N MET A 93 4.58 -14.26 -10.26
CA MET A 93 5.05 -12.94 -9.86
C MET A 93 3.90 -11.97 -9.58
N MET A 94 2.88 -11.91 -10.43
CA MET A 94 1.68 -11.11 -10.19
C MET A 94 1.01 -11.48 -8.88
N LEU A 95 0.83 -12.77 -8.63
CA LEU A 95 0.20 -13.24 -7.39
C LEU A 95 0.99 -12.82 -6.16
N ILE A 96 2.31 -12.98 -6.17
CA ILE A 96 3.17 -12.57 -5.05
C ILE A 96 3.06 -11.06 -4.80
N GLN A 97 3.05 -10.25 -5.84
CA GLN A 97 2.90 -8.79 -5.71
C GLN A 97 1.55 -8.40 -5.14
N ILE A 98 0.46 -8.98 -5.63
CA ILE A 98 -0.89 -8.72 -5.12
C ILE A 98 -0.98 -9.10 -3.64
N PHE A 99 -0.47 -10.27 -3.24
CA PHE A 99 -0.46 -10.67 -1.84
C PHE A 99 0.40 -9.76 -0.96
N SER A 100 1.55 -9.34 -1.45
CA SER A 100 2.43 -8.41 -0.73
C SER A 100 1.73 -7.06 -0.46
N GLU A 101 0.98 -6.55 -1.44
CA GLU A 101 0.21 -5.33 -1.32
C GLU A 101 -0.94 -5.47 -0.33
N VAL A 102 -1.78 -6.51 -0.50
CA VAL A 102 -2.91 -6.77 0.41
C VAL A 102 -2.46 -6.95 1.85
N LEU A 103 -1.36 -7.68 2.09
CA LEU A 103 -0.81 -7.84 3.42
C LEU A 103 -0.26 -6.53 3.98
N GLY A 104 0.40 -5.71 3.15
CA GLY A 104 0.89 -4.40 3.54
C GLY A 104 -0.25 -3.45 3.94
N GLU A 105 -1.31 -3.41 3.16
CA GLU A 105 -2.49 -2.57 3.45
C GLU A 105 -3.28 -3.07 4.67
N SER A 106 -3.43 -4.38 4.82
CA SER A 106 -4.18 -4.96 5.95
C SER A 106 -3.45 -4.84 7.28
N SER A 107 -2.13 -4.69 7.28
CA SER A 107 -1.32 -4.50 8.48
C SER A 107 -1.38 -3.09 9.05
N GLY A 108 -1.89 -2.12 8.30
CA GLY A 108 -2.14 -0.76 8.74
C GLY A 108 -3.61 -0.55 9.08
N PRO A 109 -4.12 -1.00 10.23
CA PRO A 109 -5.50 -0.75 10.58
C PRO A 109 -5.69 0.75 10.77
N VAL A 110 -6.39 1.37 9.84
CA VAL A 110 -6.95 2.70 10.05
C VAL A 110 -8.10 2.53 11.05
N HIS A 111 -7.77 2.37 12.31
CA HIS A 111 -8.76 2.45 13.36
C HIS A 111 -9.13 3.92 13.51
N SER A 112 -10.32 4.26 13.02
CA SER A 112 -10.94 5.52 13.38
C SER A 112 -11.08 5.56 14.91
N PRO A 113 -10.87 6.71 15.55
CA PRO A 113 -11.13 6.86 16.99
C PRO A 113 -12.53 6.41 17.40
N SER A 114 -13.51 6.50 16.50
CA SER A 114 -14.87 5.98 16.67
C SER A 114 -14.92 4.45 16.82
N ASP A 115 -14.03 3.72 16.13
CA ASP A 115 -14.00 2.25 16.18
C ASP A 115 -13.40 1.71 17.50
N MET A 116 -12.61 2.55 18.18
CA MET A 116 -12.07 2.22 19.50
C MET A 116 -13.05 2.50 20.65
N GLY A 117 -14.24 3.01 20.38
CA GLY A 117 -15.22 3.37 21.43
C GLY A 117 -14.79 4.56 22.29
N LEU A 118 -13.69 5.21 21.96
CA LEU A 118 -13.15 6.34 22.74
C LEU A 118 -14.06 7.57 22.70
N ASP A 119 -14.80 7.75 21.61
CA ASP A 119 -15.74 8.85 21.47
C ASP A 119 -16.93 8.73 22.42
N GLU A 120 -17.42 7.52 22.64
CA GLU A 120 -18.54 7.26 23.55
C GLU A 120 -18.12 7.38 25.01
N GLU A 121 -16.94 6.92 25.35
CA GLU A 121 -16.42 7.03 26.71
C GLU A 121 -16.04 8.46 27.06
N TYR A 122 -15.46 9.21 26.11
CA TYR A 122 -15.14 10.62 26.27
C TYR A 122 -16.40 11.47 26.43
N LYS A 123 -17.42 11.27 25.61
CA LYS A 123 -18.74 11.93 25.73
C LYS A 123 -19.41 11.64 27.06
N ARG A 124 -19.33 10.40 27.54
CA ARG A 124 -19.90 9.99 28.83
C ARG A 124 -19.22 10.66 30.00
N ASN A 125 -17.90 10.86 29.93
CA ASN A 125 -17.14 11.54 30.98
C ASN A 125 -17.29 13.07 30.96
N MET A 126 -17.61 13.67 29.80
CA MET A 126 -17.88 15.11 29.69
C MET A 126 -19.26 15.52 30.20
N LEU A 127 -20.22 14.60 30.22
CA LEU A 127 -21.61 14.83 30.64
C LEU A 127 -21.85 14.54 32.14
N ARG A 128 -20.81 14.14 32.87
CA ARG A 128 -20.80 14.01 34.33
C ARG A 128 -20.12 15.20 34.99
#